data_93e3a46e189b2d28a30fb7ace6fd5c39
#
_entry.id   93e3a46e189b2d28a30fb7ace6fd5c39
#
_cell.length_a   1.000
_cell.length_b   1.000
_cell.length_c   1.000
_cell.angle_alpha   90.00
_cell.angle_beta   90.00
_cell.angle_gamma   90.00
#
_symmetry.space_group_name_H-M   'P 1'
#
loop_
_entity.id
_entity.type
_entity.pdbx_description
1 polymer ?
#
loop_
_entity_poly.entity_id
_entity_poly.type
_entity_poly.pdbx_seq_one_letter_code
_entity_poly.pdbx_strand_id
1 'polypeptide(L)'
;MKWNTIFVVAPLLIAASQPSVAQIRVDMNQITCGGWLGYSPEDRDFVRFWLSGYYNAAANSKILNYDRFQANSAKVTTYCKRHKSQTLPTAIKNLGLF
;
A
#
# COMPACT_ATOMS: atom_id res chain seq x y z
N MET A 1 -22.05 49.35 22.16
CA MET A 1 -21.60 49.15 22.03
C MET A 1 -21.18 48.26 21.96
N LYS A 2 -20.71 47.58 21.80
CA LYS A 2 -20.33 46.84 21.84
C LYS A 2 -20.28 45.82 21.23
N TRP A 3 -20.49 45.24 20.93
CA TRP A 3 -20.79 44.52 20.08
C TRP A 3 -19.84 44.03 19.25
N ASN A 4 -19.12 44.48 19.01
CA ASN A 4 -18.21 44.26 18.09
C ASN A 4 -17.40 43.11 18.41
N THR A 5 -17.25 42.70 19.53
CA THR A 5 -16.37 41.62 19.88
C THR A 5 -16.69 40.31 19.24
N ILE A 6 -17.89 40.20 18.80
CA ILE A 6 -18.27 38.94 18.28
C ILE A 6 -17.61 38.55 17.02
N PHE A 7 -17.19 39.50 16.27
CA PHE A 7 -16.62 39.21 15.02
C PHE A 7 -15.37 38.44 15.07
N VAL A 8 -14.68 38.56 16.13
CA VAL A 8 -13.39 37.94 16.24
C VAL A 8 -13.46 36.42 16.15
N VAL A 9 -14.56 35.88 16.59
CA VAL A 9 -14.68 34.43 16.66
C VAL A 9 -14.77 33.80 15.31
N ALA A 10 -15.41 34.47 14.38
CA ALA A 10 -15.62 33.87 13.07
C ALA A 10 -14.34 33.48 12.36
N PRO A 11 -13.33 34.32 12.34
CA PRO A 11 -12.08 33.91 11.67
C PRO A 11 -11.45 32.70 12.27
N LEU A 12 -11.58 32.53 13.56
CA LEU A 12 -10.99 31.39 14.21
C LEU A 12 -11.66 30.11 13.78
N LEU A 13 -12.95 30.13 13.57
CA LEU A 13 -13.66 28.98 13.12
C LEU A 13 -13.23 28.55 11.74
N ILE A 14 -12.95 29.52 10.88
CA ILE A 14 -12.50 29.21 9.55
C ILE A 14 -11.15 28.52 9.58
N ALA A 15 -10.25 28.98 10.38
CA ALA A 15 -8.95 28.38 10.51
C ALA A 15 -9.06 26.96 11.03
N ALA A 16 -9.97 26.72 11.96
CA ALA A 16 -10.13 25.40 12.52
C ALA A 16 -10.75 24.41 11.55
N SER A 17 -11.44 24.90 10.52
CA SER A 17 -12.07 24.01 9.57
C SER A 17 -11.17 23.57 8.43
N GLN A 18 -9.91 23.98 8.44
CA GLN A 18 -9.00 23.53 7.41
C GLN A 18 -8.82 22.01 7.48
N PRO A 19 -8.93 21.33 6.37
CA PRO A 19 -8.72 19.90 6.36
C PRO A 19 -7.25 19.59 6.67
N SER A 20 -7.03 18.65 7.53
CA SER A 20 -5.69 18.13 7.72
C SER A 20 -5.40 17.14 6.61
N VAL A 21 -4.19 17.17 6.11
CA VAL A 21 -3.75 16.17 5.15
C VAL A 21 -3.53 14.89 5.92
N ALA A 22 -4.39 13.92 5.71
CA ALA A 22 -4.23 12.63 6.33
C ALA A 22 -3.04 11.93 5.74
N GLN A 23 -2.19 11.39 6.59
CA GLN A 23 -1.07 10.60 6.16
C GLN A 23 -1.57 9.22 5.77
N ILE A 24 -1.37 8.83 4.53
CA ILE A 24 -1.75 7.50 4.07
C ILE A 24 -0.63 6.54 4.43
N ARG A 25 -0.97 5.53 5.19
CA ARG A 25 -0.02 4.50 5.60
C ARG A 25 -0.53 3.16 5.13
N VAL A 26 0.30 2.44 4.41
CA VAL A 26 -0.03 1.10 3.93
C VAL A 26 0.91 0.11 4.59
N ASP A 27 0.34 -0.81 5.36
CA ASP A 27 1.12 -1.89 5.95
C ASP A 27 1.09 -3.08 5.00
N MET A 28 2.21 -3.32 4.34
CA MET A 28 2.31 -4.41 3.35
C MET A 28 2.08 -5.79 3.97
N ASN A 29 2.27 -5.93 5.29
CA ASN A 29 2.01 -7.18 5.98
C ASN A 29 0.51 -7.48 6.12
N GLN A 30 -0.34 -6.49 5.95
CA GLN A 30 -1.78 -6.63 6.11
C GLN A 30 -2.53 -6.81 4.80
N ILE A 31 -1.86 -6.65 3.68
CA ILE A 31 -2.51 -6.79 2.39
C ILE A 31 -2.78 -8.26 2.13
N THR A 32 -4.06 -8.61 1.97
CA THR A 32 -4.45 -9.98 1.66
C THR A 32 -4.40 -10.23 0.16
N CYS A 33 -4.28 -11.49 -0.20
CA CYS A 33 -4.36 -11.93 -1.59
C CYS A 33 -5.64 -11.43 -2.27
N GLY A 34 -6.78 -11.64 -1.62
CA GLY A 34 -8.07 -11.21 -2.19
C GLY A 34 -8.16 -9.70 -2.33
N GLY A 35 -7.66 -8.97 -1.34
CA GLY A 35 -7.63 -7.51 -1.40
C GLY A 35 -6.78 -7.02 -2.56
N TRP A 36 -5.57 -7.56 -2.71
CA TRP A 36 -4.66 -7.17 -3.77
C TRP A 36 -5.22 -7.47 -5.16
N LEU A 37 -5.84 -8.63 -5.33
CA LEU A 37 -6.47 -8.98 -6.62
C LEU A 37 -7.57 -7.99 -7.01
N GLY A 38 -8.22 -7.35 -6.03
CA GLY A 38 -9.25 -6.35 -6.27
C GLY A 38 -8.74 -4.95 -6.51
N TYR A 39 -7.45 -4.70 -6.37
CA TYR A 39 -6.87 -3.38 -6.60
C TYR A 39 -6.88 -3.05 -8.09
N SER A 40 -6.80 -1.75 -8.40
CA SER A 40 -6.55 -1.32 -9.77
C SER A 40 -5.22 -1.88 -10.26
N PRO A 41 -5.01 -2.02 -11.58
CA PRO A 41 -3.74 -2.50 -12.10
C PRO A 41 -2.54 -1.69 -11.60
N GLU A 42 -2.70 -0.38 -11.47
CA GLU A 42 -1.63 0.49 -11.01
C GLU A 42 -1.28 0.23 -9.56
N ASP A 43 -2.28 0.06 -8.72
CA ASP A 43 -2.06 -0.20 -7.31
C ASP A 43 -1.48 -1.60 -7.09
N ARG A 44 -1.90 -2.56 -7.89
CA ARG A 44 -1.29 -3.90 -7.83
C ARG A 44 0.18 -3.85 -8.21
N ASP A 45 0.51 -3.10 -9.25
CA ASP A 45 1.90 -2.93 -9.67
C ASP A 45 2.74 -2.27 -8.60
N PHE A 46 2.20 -1.21 -7.98
CA PHE A 46 2.88 -0.53 -6.90
C PHE A 46 3.26 -1.51 -5.78
N VAL A 47 2.31 -2.31 -5.33
CA VAL A 47 2.53 -3.26 -4.24
C VAL A 47 3.54 -4.33 -4.63
N ARG A 48 3.43 -4.90 -5.83
CA ARG A 48 4.36 -5.95 -6.23
C ARG A 48 5.77 -5.42 -6.45
N PHE A 49 5.94 -4.23 -6.99
CA PHE A 49 7.28 -3.62 -7.10
C PHE A 49 7.86 -3.32 -5.73
N TRP A 50 7.04 -2.79 -4.82
CA TRP A 50 7.50 -2.51 -3.47
C TRP A 50 7.99 -3.79 -2.77
N LEU A 51 7.18 -4.85 -2.82
CA LEU A 51 7.54 -6.12 -2.19
C LEU A 51 8.77 -6.74 -2.84
N SER A 52 8.87 -6.68 -4.16
CA SER A 52 10.05 -7.17 -4.86
C SER A 52 11.31 -6.46 -4.40
N GLY A 53 11.26 -5.14 -4.30
CA GLY A 53 12.39 -4.35 -3.80
C GLY A 53 12.74 -4.69 -2.36
N TYR A 54 11.74 -4.85 -1.51
CA TYR A 54 11.96 -5.22 -0.12
C TYR A 54 12.68 -6.56 0.01
N TYR A 55 12.20 -7.59 -0.69
CA TYR A 55 12.80 -8.92 -0.58
C TYR A 55 14.16 -8.98 -1.24
N ASN A 56 14.35 -8.28 -2.36
CA ASN A 56 15.67 -8.20 -2.98
C ASN A 56 16.68 -7.51 -2.06
N ALA A 57 16.28 -6.43 -1.42
CA ALA A 57 17.15 -5.72 -0.48
C ALA A 57 17.49 -6.60 0.72
N ALA A 58 16.53 -7.35 1.24
CA ALA A 58 16.75 -8.28 2.35
C ALA A 58 17.75 -9.38 1.98
N ALA A 59 17.83 -9.73 0.69
CA ALA A 59 18.79 -10.69 0.16
C ALA A 59 20.07 -10.03 -0.34
N ASN A 60 20.29 -8.76 -0.01
CA ASN A 60 21.44 -7.97 -0.44
C ASN A 60 21.56 -7.84 -1.96
N SER A 61 20.46 -7.91 -2.67
CA SER A 61 20.44 -7.75 -4.12
C SER A 61 19.92 -6.38 -4.50
N LYS A 62 20.63 -5.71 -5.38
CA LYS A 62 20.20 -4.45 -5.99
C LYS A 62 19.80 -4.64 -7.44
N ILE A 63 19.73 -5.87 -7.90
CA ILE A 63 19.47 -6.18 -9.30
C ILE A 63 18.01 -6.62 -9.41
N LEU A 64 17.29 -5.98 -10.31
CA LEU A 64 15.96 -6.42 -10.68
C LEU A 64 16.06 -7.20 -11.99
N ASN A 65 15.79 -8.51 -11.92
CA ASN A 65 15.61 -9.30 -13.13
C ASN A 65 14.14 -9.18 -13.53
N TYR A 66 13.87 -8.42 -14.55
CA TYR A 66 12.49 -8.10 -14.92
C TYR A 66 11.70 -9.33 -15.34
N ASP A 67 12.28 -10.22 -16.12
CA ASP A 67 11.59 -11.43 -16.56
C ASP A 67 11.24 -12.31 -15.37
N ARG A 68 12.16 -12.47 -14.44
CA ARG A 68 11.88 -13.22 -13.22
C ARG A 68 10.80 -12.54 -12.39
N PHE A 69 10.84 -11.23 -12.29
CA PHE A 69 9.83 -10.47 -11.58
C PHE A 69 8.44 -10.71 -12.16
N GLN A 70 8.32 -10.68 -13.48
CA GLN A 70 7.05 -10.95 -14.13
C GLN A 70 6.59 -12.39 -13.92
N ALA A 71 7.48 -13.35 -14.01
CA ALA A 71 7.16 -14.75 -13.77
C ALA A 71 6.71 -14.99 -12.33
N ASN A 72 7.40 -14.40 -11.37
CA ASN A 72 7.04 -14.49 -9.96
C ASN A 72 5.70 -13.83 -9.68
N SER A 73 5.44 -12.69 -10.30
CA SER A 73 4.16 -11.99 -10.17
C SER A 73 3.00 -12.85 -10.68
N ALA A 74 3.20 -13.57 -11.77
CA ALA A 74 2.19 -14.49 -12.31
C ALA A 74 1.93 -15.65 -11.33
N LYS A 75 2.98 -16.18 -10.71
CA LYS A 75 2.82 -17.24 -9.71
C LYS A 75 2.05 -16.76 -8.49
N VAL A 76 2.35 -15.55 -8.01
CA VAL A 76 1.64 -14.96 -6.89
C VAL A 76 0.17 -14.75 -7.24
N THR A 77 -0.12 -14.25 -8.43
CA THR A 77 -1.49 -14.03 -8.88
C THR A 77 -2.28 -15.34 -8.88
N THR A 78 -1.71 -16.39 -9.45
CA THR A 78 -2.38 -17.69 -9.50
C THR A 78 -2.60 -18.25 -8.10
N TYR A 79 -1.61 -18.18 -7.24
CA TYR A 79 -1.70 -18.63 -5.86
C TYR A 79 -2.77 -17.85 -5.10
N CYS A 80 -2.78 -16.54 -5.24
CA CYS A 80 -3.72 -15.68 -4.54
C CYS A 80 -5.16 -15.95 -4.91
N LYS A 81 -5.43 -16.38 -6.13
CA LYS A 81 -6.80 -16.73 -6.54
C LYS A 81 -7.37 -17.89 -5.73
N ARG A 82 -6.50 -18.76 -5.21
CA ARG A 82 -6.91 -19.91 -4.41
C ARG A 82 -6.74 -19.70 -2.91
N HIS A 83 -6.08 -18.62 -2.50
CA HIS A 83 -5.73 -18.38 -1.10
C HIS A 83 -6.03 -16.93 -0.72
N LYS A 84 -7.26 -16.51 -0.97
CA LYS A 84 -7.64 -15.10 -0.86
C LYS A 84 -7.49 -14.52 0.54
N SER A 85 -7.59 -15.35 1.57
CA SER A 85 -7.48 -14.90 2.95
C SER A 85 -6.04 -14.79 3.45
N GLN A 86 -5.09 -15.34 2.73
CA GLN A 86 -3.68 -15.22 3.12
C GLN A 86 -3.16 -13.83 2.77
N THR A 87 -2.17 -13.38 3.56
CA THR A 87 -1.48 -12.13 3.24
C THR A 87 -0.50 -12.34 2.09
N LEU A 88 -0.18 -11.28 1.38
CA LEU A 88 0.80 -11.34 0.30
C LEU A 88 2.17 -11.83 0.78
N PRO A 89 2.71 -11.34 1.89
CA PRO A 89 3.99 -11.88 2.38
C PRO A 89 3.94 -13.38 2.66
N THR A 90 2.83 -13.88 3.20
CA THR A 90 2.67 -15.31 3.43
C THR A 90 2.64 -16.08 2.11
N ALA A 91 1.93 -15.56 1.12
CA ALA A 91 1.87 -16.19 -0.20
C ALA A 91 3.26 -16.26 -0.84
N ILE A 92 3.99 -15.19 -0.78
CA ILE A 92 5.35 -15.12 -1.34
C ILE A 92 6.26 -16.12 -0.63
N LYS A 93 6.16 -16.20 0.69
CA LYS A 93 6.95 -17.15 1.48
C LYS A 93 6.60 -18.59 1.11
N ASN A 94 5.32 -18.90 1.01
CA ASN A 94 4.87 -20.26 0.71
C ASN A 94 5.27 -20.70 -0.70
N LEU A 95 5.40 -19.74 -1.62
CA LEU A 95 5.86 -20.02 -2.96
C LEU A 95 7.38 -20.14 -3.06
N GLY A 96 8.10 -19.73 -2.03
CA GLY A 96 9.55 -19.85 -2.01
C GLY A 96 10.24 -18.96 -3.05
N LEU A 97 9.69 -17.78 -3.30
CA LEU A 97 10.21 -16.92 -4.37
C LEU A 97 11.42 -16.10 -3.95
N PHE A 98 11.68 -15.98 -2.66
CA PHE A 98 12.79 -15.20 -2.12
C PHE A 98 13.44 -15.90 -0.95
#